data_51e897e8291e7226f59c3ec324e71efc
#
_entry.id   51e897e8291e7226f59c3ec324e71efc
#
_cell.length_a   1.000
_cell.length_b   1.000
_cell.length_c   1.000
_cell.angle_alpha   90.00
_cell.angle_beta   90.00
_cell.angle_gamma   90.00
#
_symmetry.space_group_name_H-M   'P 1'
#
loop_
_entity.id
_entity.type
_entity.pdbx_description
1 polymer ?
#
loop_
_entity_poly.entity_id
_entity_poly.type
_entity_poly.pdbx_seq_one_letter_code
_entity_poly.pdbx_strand_id
1 'polypeptide(L)'
;MKIALSVTNDLVTDQRVHKVCTTLSEAGYEVLLVGRRFRDSKPLQRKYRTKRMRLLFNKSFFFYAEYNIRLFFYLLFLKTDLYLSNDTDTLPANYLAAAIRRKPLLFDAHEMFPEVPEVVSRPRVKAVWTRIEDWIFPKLKHSYTVCQSIADEYHSKYGVDMQVVRNISVA
;
A
#
# COMPACT_ATOMS: atom_id res chain seq x y z
N MET A 1 17.49 -6.98 7.07
CA MET A 1 16.65 -5.78 6.97
C MET A 1 15.20 -6.18 7.12
N LYS A 2 14.42 -5.42 7.90
CA LYS A 2 12.99 -5.67 8.17
C LYS A 2 12.13 -4.77 7.29
N ILE A 3 11.18 -5.36 6.56
CA ILE A 3 10.29 -4.66 5.63
C ILE A 3 8.84 -4.86 6.07
N ALA A 4 8.11 -3.78 6.24
CA ALA A 4 6.68 -3.79 6.52
C ALA A 4 5.90 -3.36 5.28
N LEU A 5 5.12 -4.28 4.71
CA LEU A 5 4.22 -4.01 3.58
C LEU A 5 2.79 -3.84 4.08
N SER A 6 2.01 -2.99 3.43
CA SER A 6 0.61 -2.73 3.79
C SER A 6 -0.30 -2.76 2.57
N VAL A 7 -1.45 -3.42 2.71
CA VAL A 7 -2.55 -3.46 1.73
C VAL A 7 -3.88 -3.33 2.43
N THR A 8 -4.90 -2.79 1.78
CA THR A 8 -6.27 -2.77 2.31
C THR A 8 -7.04 -4.06 2.05
N ASN A 9 -6.52 -4.94 1.20
CA ASN A 9 -7.14 -6.19 0.80
C ASN A 9 -7.10 -7.29 1.88
N ASP A 10 -7.94 -8.32 1.72
CA ASP A 10 -7.76 -9.56 2.46
C ASP A 10 -6.52 -10.29 1.92
N LEU A 11 -5.58 -10.60 2.82
CA LEU A 11 -4.31 -11.25 2.48
C LEU A 11 -4.46 -12.65 1.87
N VAL A 12 -5.65 -13.26 1.95
CA VAL A 12 -5.93 -14.57 1.34
C VAL A 12 -6.01 -14.46 -0.18
N THR A 13 -6.59 -13.37 -0.69
CA THR A 13 -6.90 -13.21 -2.11
C THR A 13 -5.86 -12.40 -2.87
N ASP A 14 -5.03 -11.62 -2.19
CA ASP A 14 -4.02 -10.76 -2.83
C ASP A 14 -2.78 -11.56 -3.26
N GLN A 15 -2.86 -12.14 -4.47
CA GLN A 15 -1.78 -12.96 -5.04
C GLN A 15 -0.57 -12.12 -5.45
N ARG A 16 -0.78 -10.87 -5.85
CA ARG A 16 0.29 -9.97 -6.30
C ARG A 16 1.25 -9.65 -5.16
N VAL A 17 0.70 -9.11 -4.08
CA VAL A 17 1.51 -8.76 -2.91
C VAL A 17 2.09 -10.02 -2.26
N HIS A 18 1.40 -11.17 -2.36
CA HIS A 18 1.96 -12.45 -1.95
C HIS A 18 3.24 -12.80 -2.70
N LYS A 19 3.28 -12.62 -4.03
CA LYS A 19 4.51 -12.85 -4.83
C LYS A 19 5.64 -11.93 -4.39
N VAL A 20 5.37 -10.63 -4.24
CA VAL A 20 6.36 -9.65 -3.76
C VAL A 20 6.92 -10.05 -2.40
N CYS A 21 6.06 -10.37 -1.44
CA CYS A 21 6.48 -10.81 -0.11
C CYS A 21 7.31 -12.11 -0.13
N THR A 22 6.95 -13.04 -1.01
CA THR A 22 7.68 -14.31 -1.17
C THR A 22 9.07 -14.05 -1.73
N THR A 23 9.18 -13.28 -2.80
CA THR A 23 10.47 -12.90 -3.41
C THR A 23 11.38 -12.20 -2.41
N LEU A 24 10.85 -11.21 -1.67
CA LEU A 24 11.62 -10.52 -0.64
C LEU A 24 12.07 -11.46 0.49
N SER A 25 11.21 -12.37 0.90
CA SER A 25 11.54 -13.35 1.95
C SER A 25 12.62 -14.33 1.47
N GLU A 26 12.54 -14.80 0.23
CA GLU A 26 13.54 -15.67 -0.40
C GLU A 26 14.89 -14.95 -0.62
N ALA A 27 14.85 -13.63 -0.82
CA ALA A 27 16.04 -12.78 -0.85
C ALA A 27 16.65 -12.49 0.54
N GLY A 28 16.10 -13.10 1.61
CA GLY A 28 16.65 -12.99 2.98
C GLY A 28 16.15 -11.80 3.79
N TYR A 29 15.12 -11.09 3.36
CA TYR A 29 14.50 -10.03 4.14
C TYR A 29 13.48 -10.56 5.15
N GLU A 30 13.42 -9.95 6.34
CA GLU A 30 12.35 -10.20 7.30
C GLU A 30 11.10 -9.43 6.88
N VAL A 31 10.13 -10.12 6.29
CA VAL A 31 8.92 -9.51 5.73
C VAL A 31 7.75 -9.61 6.70
N LEU A 32 7.04 -8.51 6.90
CA LEU A 32 5.74 -8.44 7.55
C LEU A 32 4.72 -7.82 6.60
N LEU A 33 3.69 -8.57 6.24
CA LEU A 33 2.56 -8.08 5.46
C LEU A 33 1.37 -7.76 6.38
N VAL A 34 0.89 -6.52 6.32
CA VAL A 34 -0.27 -6.03 7.06
C VAL A 34 -1.45 -5.86 6.10
N GLY A 35 -2.60 -6.40 6.46
CA GLY A 35 -3.81 -6.26 5.66
C GLY A 35 -5.08 -6.51 6.46
N ARG A 36 -6.21 -6.58 5.77
CA ARG A 36 -7.54 -6.74 6.38
C ARG A 36 -7.89 -8.21 6.60
N ARG A 37 -8.83 -8.45 7.54
CA ARG A 37 -9.50 -9.74 7.75
C ARG A 37 -11.02 -9.53 7.83
N PHE A 38 -11.75 -10.22 6.99
CA PHE A 38 -13.21 -10.36 7.10
C PHE A 38 -13.61 -11.44 8.09
N ARG A 39 -14.91 -11.55 8.38
CA ARG A 39 -15.44 -12.60 9.26
C ARG A 39 -15.26 -13.99 8.66
N ASP A 40 -15.44 -14.10 7.36
CA ASP A 40 -15.39 -15.31 6.53
C ASP A 40 -14.00 -15.57 5.91
N SER A 41 -13.01 -14.73 6.20
CA SER A 41 -11.66 -14.94 5.70
C SER A 41 -11.08 -16.27 6.14
N LYS A 42 -10.58 -17.04 5.19
CA LYS A 42 -9.94 -18.34 5.42
C LYS A 42 -8.69 -18.22 6.29
N PRO A 43 -8.26 -19.31 6.95
CA PRO A 43 -6.92 -19.37 7.55
C PRO A 43 -5.86 -19.05 6.53
N LEU A 44 -4.79 -18.38 6.99
CA LEU A 44 -3.69 -17.96 6.13
C LEU A 44 -2.38 -18.52 6.68
N GLN A 45 -1.66 -19.27 5.85
CA GLN A 45 -0.29 -19.70 6.13
C GLN A 45 0.64 -19.13 5.05
N ARG A 46 1.71 -18.46 5.47
CA ARG A 46 2.71 -17.85 4.59
C ARG A 46 4.12 -18.10 5.16
N LYS A 47 5.12 -18.13 4.30
CA LYS A 47 6.54 -18.26 4.71
C LYS A 47 7.08 -17.00 5.41
N TYR A 48 6.35 -15.88 5.34
CA TYR A 48 6.66 -14.61 5.95
C TYR A 48 5.59 -14.23 6.99
N ARG A 49 5.87 -13.25 7.84
CA ARG A 49 4.95 -12.81 8.90
C ARG A 49 3.77 -12.05 8.33
N THR A 50 2.59 -12.26 8.89
CA THR A 50 1.37 -11.56 8.50
C THR A 50 0.67 -10.97 9.71
N LYS A 51 0.08 -9.78 9.55
CA LYS A 51 -0.82 -9.15 10.51
C LYS A 51 -2.13 -8.84 9.83
N ARG A 52 -3.22 -9.43 10.30
CA ARG A 52 -4.56 -9.22 9.74
C ARG A 52 -5.41 -8.42 10.72
N MET A 53 -5.88 -7.24 10.30
CA MET A 53 -6.69 -6.34 11.10
C MET A 53 -8.18 -6.61 10.88
N ARG A 54 -8.93 -6.82 11.96
CA ARG A 54 -10.40 -6.80 11.93
C ARG A 54 -10.86 -5.37 12.08
N LEU A 55 -11.77 -4.93 11.21
CA LEU A 55 -12.30 -3.58 11.20
C LEU A 55 -13.78 -3.59 11.59
N LEU A 56 -14.24 -2.48 12.12
CA LEU A 56 -15.65 -2.25 12.43
C LEU A 56 -16.41 -1.87 11.15
N PHE A 57 -15.79 -1.02 10.32
CA PHE A 57 -16.34 -0.59 9.04
C PHE A 57 -15.72 -1.38 7.90
N ASN A 58 -16.54 -1.90 6.99
CA ASN A 58 -16.08 -2.72 5.86
C ASN A 58 -16.19 -2.01 4.50
N LYS A 59 -16.82 -0.84 4.45
CA LYS A 59 -17.10 -0.08 3.22
C LYS A 59 -16.99 1.43 3.46
N SER A 60 -16.91 2.19 2.38
CA SER A 60 -16.94 3.65 2.32
C SER A 60 -15.77 4.36 3.02
N PHE A 61 -15.89 5.67 3.19
CA PHE A 61 -14.89 6.53 3.84
C PHE A 61 -14.46 6.02 5.23
N PHE A 62 -15.42 5.57 6.05
CA PHE A 62 -15.13 5.09 7.41
C PHE A 62 -14.20 3.86 7.43
N PHE A 63 -14.31 2.99 6.42
CA PHE A 63 -13.37 1.88 6.25
C PHE A 63 -11.92 2.37 6.07
N TYR A 64 -11.69 3.28 5.12
CA TYR A 64 -10.35 3.79 4.86
C TYR A 64 -9.81 4.60 6.04
N ALA A 65 -10.66 5.40 6.69
CA ALA A 65 -10.27 6.17 7.87
C ALA A 65 -9.87 5.25 9.03
N GLU A 66 -10.69 4.27 9.39
CA GLU A 66 -10.40 3.31 10.45
C GLU A 66 -9.13 2.51 10.14
N TYR A 67 -9.01 2.02 8.89
CA TYR A 67 -7.86 1.23 8.49
C TYR A 67 -6.57 2.03 8.60
N ASN A 68 -6.53 3.25 8.05
CA ASN A 68 -5.33 4.08 8.08
C ASN A 68 -4.97 4.52 9.51
N ILE A 69 -5.93 4.86 10.36
CA ILE A 69 -5.68 5.20 11.76
C ILE A 69 -5.04 4.01 12.50
N ARG A 70 -5.63 2.83 12.39
CA ARG A 70 -5.10 1.61 13.05
C ARG A 70 -3.75 1.19 12.47
N LEU A 71 -3.59 1.27 11.15
CA LEU A 71 -2.35 0.98 10.46
C LEU A 71 -1.24 1.94 10.91
N PHE A 72 -1.52 3.24 10.95
CA PHE A 72 -0.57 4.25 11.40
C PHE A 72 -0.03 3.94 12.79
N PHE A 73 -0.91 3.74 13.78
CA PHE A 73 -0.45 3.41 15.14
C PHE A 73 0.31 2.08 15.20
N TYR A 74 -0.12 1.09 14.45
CA TYR A 74 0.60 -0.18 14.39
C TYR A 74 2.00 -0.01 13.81
N LEU A 75 2.13 0.70 12.68
CA LEU A 75 3.40 0.96 12.02
C LEU A 75 4.32 1.87 12.85
N LEU A 76 3.77 2.84 13.56
CA LEU A 76 4.52 3.78 14.39
C LEU A 76 5.33 3.06 15.48
N PHE A 77 4.76 2.02 16.09
CA PHE A 77 5.42 1.24 17.15
C PHE A 77 6.12 -0.01 16.63
N LEU A 78 6.01 -0.31 15.33
CA LEU A 78 6.67 -1.46 14.72
C LEU A 78 8.18 -1.19 14.52
N LYS A 79 9.00 -2.16 14.92
CA LYS A 79 10.45 -2.15 14.60
C LYS A 79 10.66 -2.64 13.17
N THR A 80 10.76 -1.70 12.22
CA THR A 80 11.04 -1.97 10.80
C THR A 80 12.11 -1.01 10.27
N ASP A 81 12.74 -1.38 9.16
CA ASP A 81 13.77 -0.59 8.50
C ASP A 81 13.24 0.11 7.26
N LEU A 82 12.20 -0.45 6.61
CA LEU A 82 11.57 0.06 5.40
C LEU A 82 10.06 -0.14 5.49
N TYR A 83 9.30 0.89 5.12
CA TYR A 83 7.86 0.80 4.87
C TYR A 83 7.59 0.67 3.39
N LEU A 84 6.69 -0.23 2.99
CA LEU A 84 6.21 -0.37 1.62
C LEU A 84 4.69 -0.22 1.61
N SER A 85 4.23 0.86 0.98
CA SER A 85 2.81 1.14 0.79
C SER A 85 2.39 0.60 -0.57
N ASN A 86 1.44 -0.32 -0.59
CA ASN A 86 0.80 -0.74 -1.82
C ASN A 86 -0.46 0.09 -2.01
N ASP A 87 -0.51 0.79 -3.12
CA ASP A 87 -1.54 1.72 -3.54
C ASP A 87 -1.77 2.93 -2.62
N THR A 88 -2.48 3.94 -3.12
CA THR A 88 -2.72 5.22 -2.44
C THR A 88 -3.54 5.05 -1.15
N ASP A 89 -4.34 3.99 -1.07
CA ASP A 89 -5.25 3.75 0.05
C ASP A 89 -4.56 3.36 1.38
N THR A 90 -3.30 2.91 1.34
CA THR A 90 -2.46 2.67 2.54
C THR A 90 -1.40 3.75 2.73
N LEU A 91 -1.22 4.65 1.75
CA LEU A 91 -0.14 5.61 1.70
C LEU A 91 -0.13 6.61 2.87
N PRO A 92 -1.27 7.19 3.32
CA PRO A 92 -1.26 8.16 4.42
C PRO A 92 -0.66 7.60 5.70
N ALA A 93 -1.04 6.39 6.09
CA ALA A 93 -0.54 5.74 7.30
C ALA A 93 0.96 5.43 7.21
N ASN A 94 1.39 4.89 6.06
CA ASN A 94 2.80 4.56 5.82
C ASN A 94 3.67 5.81 5.78
N TYR A 95 3.23 6.86 5.08
CA TYR A 95 3.96 8.12 4.96
C TYR A 95 4.18 8.79 6.32
N LEU A 96 3.12 8.92 7.13
CA LEU A 96 3.22 9.52 8.45
C LEU A 96 4.10 8.71 9.39
N ALA A 97 3.96 7.38 9.41
CA ALA A 97 4.79 6.51 10.23
C ALA A 97 6.27 6.58 9.80
N ALA A 98 6.54 6.53 8.50
CA ALA A 98 7.89 6.64 7.93
C ALA A 98 8.54 7.98 8.27
N ALA A 99 7.81 9.09 8.12
CA ALA A 99 8.29 10.44 8.43
C ALA A 99 8.65 10.58 9.92
N ILE A 100 7.76 10.19 10.84
CA ILE A 100 8.00 10.27 12.29
C ILE A 100 9.18 9.37 12.70
N ARG A 101 9.24 8.17 12.16
CA ARG A 101 10.29 7.19 12.46
C ARG A 101 11.61 7.46 11.73
N ARG A 102 11.62 8.43 10.79
CA ARG A 102 12.77 8.73 9.92
C ARG A 102 13.30 7.50 9.19
N LYS A 103 12.36 6.72 8.64
CA LYS A 103 12.64 5.51 7.88
C LYS A 103 12.24 5.69 6.42
N PRO A 104 12.90 4.99 5.47
CA PRO A 104 12.52 5.06 4.07
C PRO A 104 11.12 4.50 3.85
N LEU A 105 10.44 5.10 2.88
CA LEU A 105 9.15 4.65 2.34
C LEU A 105 9.34 4.32 0.87
N LEU A 106 8.91 3.14 0.45
CA LEU A 106 8.75 2.73 -0.94
C LEU A 106 7.26 2.68 -1.26
N PHE A 107 6.87 3.31 -2.35
CA PHE A 107 5.48 3.34 -2.81
C PHE A 107 5.33 2.47 -4.06
N ASP A 108 4.34 1.58 -4.05
CA ASP A 108 3.97 0.68 -5.13
C ASP A 108 2.62 1.09 -5.70
N ALA A 109 2.61 1.67 -6.91
CA ALA A 109 1.40 2.12 -7.61
C ALA A 109 0.97 1.09 -8.65
N HIS A 110 -0.21 0.51 -8.49
CA HIS A 110 -0.75 -0.44 -9.46
C HIS A 110 -1.76 0.16 -10.40
N GLU A 111 -2.40 1.21 -9.95
CA GLU A 111 -3.42 1.95 -10.70
C GLU A 111 -3.40 3.41 -10.27
N MET A 112 -4.00 4.25 -11.05
CA MET A 112 -4.26 5.64 -10.67
C MET A 112 -5.50 5.65 -9.76
N PHE A 113 -5.27 5.57 -8.47
CA PHE A 113 -6.32 5.33 -7.48
C PHE A 113 -7.49 6.33 -7.55
N PRO A 114 -7.31 7.64 -7.78
CA PRO A 114 -8.42 8.57 -8.00
C PRO A 114 -9.20 8.33 -9.30
N GLU A 115 -8.64 7.57 -10.25
CA GLU A 115 -9.24 7.31 -11.56
C GLU A 115 -9.91 5.92 -11.67
N VAL A 116 -9.90 5.13 -10.59
CA VAL A 116 -10.63 3.84 -10.61
C VAL A 116 -12.15 4.07 -10.64
N PRO A 117 -12.91 3.20 -11.33
CA PRO A 117 -14.36 3.39 -11.54
C PRO A 117 -15.16 3.63 -10.24
N GLU A 118 -14.77 2.97 -9.16
CA GLU A 118 -15.40 3.09 -7.84
C GLU A 118 -15.22 4.46 -7.19
N VAL A 119 -14.14 5.15 -7.56
CA VAL A 119 -13.79 6.49 -7.03
C VAL A 119 -14.30 7.58 -7.96
N VAL A 120 -14.13 7.43 -9.28
CA VAL A 120 -14.59 8.41 -10.30
C VAL A 120 -16.08 8.70 -10.19
N SER A 121 -16.89 7.68 -9.93
CA SER A 121 -18.35 7.81 -9.76
C SER A 121 -18.74 8.63 -8.51
N ARG A 122 -17.78 8.99 -7.64
CA ARG A 122 -18.01 9.67 -6.34
C ARG A 122 -17.12 10.91 -6.21
N PRO A 123 -17.51 12.08 -6.73
CA PRO A 123 -16.65 13.27 -6.83
C PRO A 123 -16.02 13.72 -5.51
N ARG A 124 -16.77 13.62 -4.40
CA ARG A 124 -16.26 13.97 -3.05
C ARG A 124 -15.15 13.00 -2.59
N VAL A 125 -15.31 11.72 -2.89
CA VAL A 125 -14.30 10.68 -2.56
C VAL A 125 -13.06 10.88 -3.41
N LYS A 126 -13.23 11.11 -4.73
CA LYS A 126 -12.14 11.45 -5.64
C LYS A 126 -11.36 12.66 -5.14
N ALA A 127 -12.04 13.74 -4.77
CA ALA A 127 -11.40 14.95 -4.25
C ALA A 127 -10.54 14.70 -2.99
N VAL A 128 -10.98 13.81 -2.10
CA VAL A 128 -10.20 13.43 -0.91
C VAL A 128 -8.92 12.71 -1.32
N TRP A 129 -9.01 11.71 -2.19
CA TRP A 129 -7.84 10.95 -2.65
C TRP A 129 -6.87 11.79 -3.47
N THR A 130 -7.39 12.66 -4.35
CA THR A 130 -6.55 13.62 -5.09
C THR A 130 -5.78 14.53 -4.12
N ARG A 131 -6.42 15.07 -3.08
CA ARG A 131 -5.71 15.89 -2.07
C ARG A 131 -4.64 15.13 -1.30
N ILE A 132 -4.86 13.85 -1.05
CA ILE A 132 -3.86 12.98 -0.40
C ILE A 132 -2.67 12.79 -1.33
N GLU A 133 -2.91 12.53 -2.62
CA GLU A 133 -1.85 12.44 -3.62
C GLU A 133 -1.11 13.77 -3.78
N ASP A 134 -1.81 14.88 -3.96
CA ASP A 134 -1.23 16.23 -4.06
C ASP A 134 -0.30 16.57 -2.86
N TRP A 135 -0.67 16.08 -1.69
CA TRP A 135 0.11 16.31 -0.46
C TRP A 135 1.32 15.41 -0.34
N ILE A 136 1.22 14.12 -0.69
CA ILE A 136 2.26 13.13 -0.40
C ILE A 136 3.18 12.90 -1.59
N PHE A 137 2.64 12.81 -2.82
CA PHE A 137 3.42 12.40 -4.00
C PHE A 137 4.65 13.26 -4.26
N PRO A 138 4.59 14.61 -4.19
CA PRO A 138 5.79 15.44 -4.40
C PRO A 138 6.92 15.18 -3.40
N LYS A 139 6.67 14.42 -2.35
CA LYS A 139 7.62 14.08 -1.28
C LYS A 139 8.13 12.65 -1.35
N LEU A 140 7.59 11.83 -2.28
CA LEU A 140 8.04 10.45 -2.48
C LEU A 140 9.44 10.45 -3.12
N LYS A 141 10.33 9.67 -2.53
CA LYS A 141 11.70 9.50 -3.02
C LYS A 141 11.91 8.19 -3.76
N HIS A 142 11.12 7.20 -3.42
CA HIS A 142 11.22 5.85 -3.97
C HIS A 142 9.82 5.35 -4.32
N SER A 143 9.60 5.07 -5.59
CA SER A 143 8.32 4.59 -6.10
C SER A 143 8.50 3.73 -7.34
N TYR A 144 7.61 2.80 -7.53
CA TYR A 144 7.52 2.00 -8.74
C TYR A 144 6.06 1.73 -9.12
N THR A 145 5.86 1.36 -10.37
CA THR A 145 4.54 1.05 -10.93
C THR A 145 4.63 -0.11 -11.92
N VAL A 146 3.49 -0.59 -12.39
CA VAL A 146 3.40 -1.78 -13.22
C VAL A 146 3.57 -1.52 -14.72
N CYS A 147 3.39 -0.29 -15.19
CA CYS A 147 3.52 0.06 -16.60
C CYS A 147 3.97 1.51 -16.82
N GLN A 148 4.50 1.76 -18.02
CA GLN A 148 5.06 3.07 -18.38
C GLN A 148 3.99 4.18 -18.41
N SER A 149 2.77 3.89 -18.86
CA SER A 149 1.70 4.88 -18.94
C SER A 149 1.32 5.47 -17.58
N ILE A 150 1.31 4.65 -16.52
CA ILE A 150 1.09 5.13 -15.14
C ILE A 150 2.28 5.96 -14.66
N ALA A 151 3.50 5.53 -14.95
CA ALA A 151 4.70 6.30 -14.60
C ALA A 151 4.70 7.68 -15.25
N ASP A 152 4.39 7.77 -16.54
CA ASP A 152 4.34 9.02 -17.30
C ASP A 152 3.27 9.97 -16.75
N GLU A 153 2.11 9.45 -16.38
CA GLU A 153 1.00 10.24 -15.83
C GLU A 153 1.36 10.80 -14.43
N TYR A 154 1.95 9.99 -13.55
CA TYR A 154 2.41 10.47 -12.24
C TYR A 154 3.59 11.44 -12.36
N HIS A 155 4.47 11.24 -13.34
CA HIS A 155 5.50 12.22 -13.65
C HIS A 155 4.90 13.54 -14.11
N SER A 156 3.97 13.52 -15.07
CA SER A 156 3.29 14.71 -15.58
C SER A 156 2.55 15.47 -14.50
N LYS A 157 1.85 14.75 -13.61
CA LYS A 157 0.96 15.36 -12.62
C LYS A 157 1.70 15.83 -11.36
N TYR A 158 2.71 15.09 -10.92
CA TYR A 158 3.35 15.31 -9.61
C TYR A 158 4.87 15.47 -9.67
N GLY A 159 5.49 15.31 -10.84
CA GLY A 159 6.94 15.33 -11.00
C GLY A 159 7.65 14.14 -10.34
N VAL A 160 6.94 13.02 -10.15
CA VAL A 160 7.49 11.82 -9.50
C VAL A 160 7.99 10.84 -10.55
N ASP A 161 9.27 10.49 -10.47
CA ASP A 161 9.85 9.44 -11.31
C ASP A 161 9.60 8.06 -10.69
N MET A 162 8.86 7.21 -11.41
CA MET A 162 8.57 5.86 -10.99
C MET A 162 9.33 4.83 -11.83
N GLN A 163 9.94 3.86 -11.18
CA GLN A 163 10.50 2.69 -11.88
C GLN A 163 9.36 1.77 -12.34
N VAL A 164 9.51 1.17 -13.52
CA VAL A 164 8.51 0.22 -14.04
C VAL A 164 8.92 -1.21 -13.68
N VAL A 165 8.12 -1.85 -12.83
CA VAL A 165 8.26 -3.25 -12.43
C VAL A 165 7.00 -4.01 -12.86
N ARG A 166 7.08 -4.74 -13.97
CA ARG A 166 5.92 -5.43 -14.55
C ARG A 166 5.48 -6.62 -13.69
N ASN A 167 4.19 -6.73 -13.47
CA ASN A 167 3.60 -7.90 -12.83
C ASN A 167 3.31 -8.97 -13.88
N ILE A 168 4.23 -9.91 -14.06
CA ILE A 168 4.11 -10.99 -15.04
C ILE A 168 3.61 -12.25 -14.31
N SER A 169 2.62 -12.95 -14.90
CA SER A 169 2.22 -14.27 -14.43
C SER A 169 3.36 -15.26 -14.67
N VAL A 170 3.71 -16.02 -13.65
CA VAL A 170 4.58 -17.19 -13.83
C VAL A 170 3.72 -18.27 -14.46
N ALA A 171 4.14 -18.76 -15.63
CA ALA A 171 3.49 -19.87 -16.32
C ALA A 171 3.64 -21.17 -15.51
#